data_4134c1467c4ee363ba03eb7fbe4cdec4
#
_entry.id   4134c1467c4ee363ba03eb7fbe4cdec4
#
_cell.length_a   1.000
_cell.length_b   1.000
_cell.length_c   1.000
_cell.angle_alpha   90.00
_cell.angle_beta   90.00
_cell.angle_gamma   90.00
#
_symmetry.space_group_name_H-M   'P 1'
#
loop_
_entity.id
_entity.type
_entity.pdbx_description
1 polymer ?
#
loop_
_entity_poly.entity_id
_entity_poly.type
_entity_poly.pdbx_seq_one_letter_code
_entity_poly.pdbx_strand_id
1 'polypeptide(L)'
;MSTPLDNLYHDVPRRDPAVVMRLERMGASHQGRLSFMRILLRRMKAENWRFDVPLFEIDARGVGQAVYSAHGPERSYSLVLFANDLPPEKRSDRVIATEWDVTFTLFDGIPTADDITRLSQNVPKQEAGRVTQTELSVSRANRSVRLFDHVVDRLAKGQQPDQKKIADVGYLMRTTAVYGSGKLGAADREQIAERPEFSAPFQVEMLSVYLTRAFVLDLVEHLAWLRNPKQAVKLDPDLRRGFGIGNSTGLGMAPFLLNHPSLLNNWICAREEGLARVRSLVTATPEAVAKMRDLTLRAVVNADRWRTDHPVQQTRLATLKDDLALLKTHLETADLFNNQPWNRLWLWAEASLGLEGQEQLAALITEPYGALIDEMAHCMSADEAQTFRIDGAMPLAQVTQLIEQIYGWALDIDWAARDAQARVWYTSQEKLEPRLGERFDEPVAAYEQPLSPGRDVARAYKDLQTADAGPVAEFLLRHPEHRHVIRRLQIVARCPYAEIQDNTISSDMMPIDLLRLKLSFFGAGHFDPRSDRWLRITMFGNAPF
;
A
#
# COMPACT_ATOMS: atom_id res chain seq x y z
N MET A 1 3.25 -29.23 6.98
CA MET A 1 2.22 -29.85 7.84
C MET A 1 0.92 -29.15 7.47
N SER A 2 -0.03 -29.87 6.87
CA SER A 2 -1.36 -29.36 6.57
C SER A 2 -2.10 -29.11 7.89
N THR A 3 -2.70 -27.95 8.02
CA THR A 3 -3.48 -27.58 9.19
C THR A 3 -4.78 -28.38 9.26
N PRO A 4 -5.35 -28.64 10.46
CA PRO A 4 -6.60 -29.41 10.62
C PRO A 4 -7.82 -28.80 9.91
N LEU A 5 -7.70 -27.63 9.33
CA LEU A 5 -8.76 -26.93 8.58
C LEU A 5 -8.90 -27.39 7.13
N ASP A 6 -7.93 -28.12 6.59
CA ASP A 6 -7.92 -28.56 5.18
C ASP A 6 -9.06 -29.53 4.80
N ASN A 7 -9.76 -30.13 5.79
CA ASN A 7 -10.82 -31.11 5.56
C ASN A 7 -12.26 -30.56 5.60
N LEU A 8 -12.45 -29.25 5.77
CA LEU A 8 -13.79 -28.67 5.92
C LEU A 8 -14.31 -27.94 4.68
N TYR A 9 -13.51 -27.80 3.65
CA TYR A 9 -13.84 -26.99 2.48
C TYR A 9 -13.91 -27.85 1.22
N HIS A 10 -14.99 -27.70 0.46
CA HIS A 10 -15.06 -28.24 -0.90
C HIS A 10 -14.05 -27.46 -1.78
N ASP A 11 -13.38 -28.17 -2.70
CA ASP A 11 -12.32 -27.64 -3.56
C ASP A 11 -12.82 -26.58 -4.55
N VAL A 12 -13.09 -25.37 -4.08
CA VAL A 12 -13.13 -24.22 -4.98
C VAL A 12 -11.69 -23.72 -5.12
N PRO A 13 -11.11 -23.82 -6.30
CA PRO A 13 -9.72 -23.42 -6.49
C PRO A 13 -9.56 -21.91 -6.35
N ARG A 14 -8.35 -21.48 -5.99
CA ARG A 14 -7.92 -20.11 -6.13
C ARG A 14 -8.00 -19.69 -7.60
N ARG A 15 -8.25 -18.43 -7.84
CA ARG A 15 -8.26 -17.91 -9.21
C ARG A 15 -6.88 -18.04 -9.86
N ASP A 16 -6.87 -18.27 -11.16
CA ASP A 16 -5.65 -18.43 -11.94
C ASP A 16 -4.77 -17.17 -11.85
N PRO A 17 -3.45 -17.30 -11.62
CA PRO A 17 -2.52 -16.18 -11.67
C PRO A 17 -2.62 -15.35 -12.96
N ALA A 18 -2.84 -15.98 -14.11
CA ALA A 18 -3.04 -15.28 -15.39
C ALA A 18 -4.25 -14.34 -15.39
N VAL A 19 -5.23 -14.59 -14.53
CA VAL A 19 -6.41 -13.74 -14.35
C VAL A 19 -6.15 -12.66 -13.30
N VAL A 20 -5.63 -13.05 -12.14
CA VAL A 20 -5.51 -12.18 -10.95
C VAL A 20 -4.37 -11.18 -11.09
N MET A 21 -3.25 -11.63 -11.68
CA MET A 21 -2.01 -10.85 -11.74
C MET A 21 -1.98 -9.81 -12.86
N ARG A 22 -3.14 -9.47 -13.40
CA ARG A 22 -3.27 -8.34 -14.32
C ARG A 22 -3.39 -7.04 -13.55
N LEU A 23 -2.66 -6.03 -13.97
CA LEU A 23 -2.59 -4.77 -13.25
C LEU A 23 -3.96 -4.06 -13.16
N GLU A 24 -4.79 -4.18 -14.18
CA GLU A 24 -6.16 -3.65 -14.18
C GLU A 24 -7.03 -4.25 -13.06
N ARG A 25 -6.81 -5.51 -12.67
CA ARG A 25 -7.47 -6.14 -11.51
C ARG A 25 -6.80 -5.76 -10.20
N MET A 26 -5.48 -5.77 -10.15
CA MET A 26 -4.73 -5.39 -8.96
C MET A 26 -4.92 -3.92 -8.62
N GLY A 27 -5.10 -3.08 -9.63
CA GLY A 27 -5.36 -1.66 -9.51
C GLY A 27 -6.82 -1.29 -9.19
N ALA A 28 -7.70 -2.25 -8.92
CA ALA A 28 -9.09 -1.98 -8.56
C ALA A 28 -9.21 -1.16 -7.27
N SER A 29 -10.23 -0.31 -7.24
CA SER A 29 -10.39 0.71 -6.20
C SER A 29 -11.16 0.21 -4.99
N HIS A 30 -10.66 -0.77 -4.26
CA HIS A 30 -11.30 -1.23 -3.04
C HIS A 30 -10.30 -1.62 -1.95
N GLN A 31 -10.79 -1.66 -0.74
CA GLN A 31 -10.05 -2.11 0.44
C GLN A 31 -10.40 -3.56 0.74
N GLY A 32 -9.41 -4.43 0.66
CA GLY A 32 -9.56 -5.82 1.12
C GLY A 32 -9.34 -5.96 2.63
N ARG A 33 -9.85 -7.06 3.20
CA ARG A 33 -9.67 -7.37 4.61
C ARG A 33 -8.19 -7.53 4.99
N LEU A 34 -7.35 -8.04 4.08
CA LEU A 34 -5.91 -8.24 4.26
C LEU A 34 -5.05 -7.05 3.83
N SER A 35 -5.62 -5.85 3.73
CA SER A 35 -4.84 -4.63 3.57
C SER A 35 -4.12 -4.25 4.87
N PHE A 36 -2.90 -3.75 4.76
CA PHE A 36 -2.01 -3.60 5.91
C PHE A 36 -2.53 -2.68 6.99
N MET A 37 -3.13 -1.56 6.62
CA MET A 37 -3.77 -0.65 7.57
C MET A 37 -4.90 -1.33 8.35
N ARG A 38 -5.71 -2.14 7.67
CA ARG A 38 -6.85 -2.80 8.29
C ARG A 38 -6.44 -3.96 9.19
N ILE A 39 -5.34 -4.64 8.87
CA ILE A 39 -4.73 -5.65 9.73
C ILE A 39 -4.32 -5.00 11.06
N LEU A 40 -3.60 -3.88 11.01
CA LEU A 40 -3.18 -3.16 12.21
C LEU A 40 -4.38 -2.71 13.06
N LEU A 41 -5.36 -2.04 12.44
CA LEU A 41 -6.54 -1.55 13.16
C LEU A 41 -7.31 -2.68 13.86
N ARG A 42 -7.47 -3.83 13.21
CA ARG A 42 -8.14 -4.97 13.81
C ARG A 42 -7.35 -5.55 14.98
N ARG A 43 -6.03 -5.67 14.83
CA ARG A 43 -5.15 -6.12 15.90
C ARG A 43 -5.21 -5.19 17.11
N MET A 44 -5.00 -3.91 16.91
CA MET A 44 -5.05 -2.92 18.01
C MET A 44 -6.40 -2.97 18.75
N LYS A 45 -7.50 -3.15 17.99
CA LYS A 45 -8.84 -3.31 18.60
C LYS A 45 -8.99 -4.62 19.37
N ALA A 46 -8.57 -5.75 18.79
CA ALA A 46 -8.71 -7.08 19.40
C ALA A 46 -7.88 -7.20 20.68
N GLU A 47 -6.70 -6.61 20.68
CA GLU A 47 -5.75 -6.63 21.79
C GLU A 47 -5.94 -5.46 22.77
N ASN A 48 -6.94 -4.59 22.57
CA ASN A 48 -7.26 -3.45 23.42
C ASN A 48 -6.07 -2.51 23.67
N TRP A 49 -5.36 -2.15 22.61
CA TRP A 49 -4.23 -1.22 22.70
C TRP A 49 -4.67 0.13 23.29
N ARG A 50 -3.82 0.70 24.14
CA ARG A 50 -4.03 2.01 24.75
C ARG A 50 -3.05 3.01 24.19
N PHE A 51 -3.45 4.28 24.19
CA PHE A 51 -2.66 5.36 23.62
C PHE A 51 -2.60 6.51 24.62
N ASP A 52 -1.43 7.15 24.72
CA ASP A 52 -1.23 8.38 25.50
C ASP A 52 -0.25 9.33 24.80
N VAL A 53 -0.13 10.52 25.35
CA VAL A 53 0.74 11.59 24.84
C VAL A 53 1.63 12.08 25.98
N PRO A 54 2.75 11.38 26.27
CA PRO A 54 3.62 11.73 27.40
C PRO A 54 4.31 13.08 27.25
N LEU A 55 4.50 13.56 26.02
CA LEU A 55 5.14 14.85 25.77
C LEU A 55 4.44 15.56 24.61
N PHE A 56 4.13 16.85 24.79
CA PHE A 56 3.63 17.71 23.73
C PHE A 56 4.10 19.16 23.97
N GLU A 57 5.25 19.49 23.42
CA GLU A 57 5.91 20.79 23.56
C GLU A 57 5.99 21.46 22.19
N ILE A 58 4.87 22.02 21.74
CA ILE A 58 4.75 22.70 20.45
C ILE A 58 4.38 24.16 20.67
N ASP A 59 5.15 25.08 20.10
CA ASP A 59 4.94 26.52 20.19
C ASP A 59 3.85 27.03 19.22
N ALA A 60 3.56 28.34 19.27
CA ALA A 60 2.53 28.98 18.44
C ALA A 60 2.86 28.96 16.92
N ARG A 61 4.10 28.71 16.53
CA ARG A 61 4.51 28.52 15.14
C ARG A 61 4.35 27.06 14.71
N GLY A 62 4.06 26.17 15.66
CA GLY A 62 3.98 24.74 15.42
C GLY A 62 5.36 24.06 15.41
N VAL A 63 6.34 24.65 16.11
CA VAL A 63 7.71 24.14 16.26
C VAL A 63 7.86 23.50 17.63
N GLY A 64 8.59 22.38 17.67
CA GLY A 64 8.88 21.68 18.92
C GLY A 64 8.92 20.18 18.77
N GLN A 65 8.58 19.48 19.85
CA GLN A 65 8.66 18.03 19.92
C GLN A 65 7.42 17.45 20.61
N ALA A 66 7.09 16.21 20.25
CA ALA A 66 6.04 15.45 20.92
C ALA A 66 6.34 13.95 20.91
N VAL A 67 5.71 13.23 21.85
CA VAL A 67 5.77 11.77 21.94
C VAL A 67 4.36 11.23 22.05
N TYR A 68 4.04 10.29 21.17
CA TYR A 68 2.77 9.55 21.14
C TYR A 68 3.05 8.09 21.37
N SER A 69 2.55 7.53 22.44
CA SER A 69 2.81 6.15 22.84
C SER A 69 1.62 5.25 22.56
N ALA A 70 1.91 4.05 22.08
CA ALA A 70 0.98 2.96 21.85
C ALA A 70 1.38 1.78 22.73
N HIS A 71 0.47 1.31 23.58
CA HIS A 71 0.69 0.23 24.54
C HIS A 71 -0.10 -1.00 24.11
N GLY A 72 0.60 -1.97 23.55
CA GLY A 72 0.09 -3.30 23.27
C GLY A 72 0.13 -4.21 24.50
N PRO A 73 -0.27 -5.47 24.36
CA PRO A 73 -0.30 -6.42 25.49
C PRO A 73 1.07 -6.67 26.12
N GLU A 74 2.11 -6.78 25.32
CA GLU A 74 3.46 -7.15 25.77
C GLU A 74 4.47 -6.01 25.65
N ARG A 75 4.25 -5.09 24.71
CA ARG A 75 5.21 -4.06 24.35
C ARG A 75 4.55 -2.71 24.15
N SER A 76 5.36 -1.67 24.32
CA SER A 76 4.98 -0.30 24.01
C SER A 76 5.85 0.24 22.88
N TYR A 77 5.31 1.15 22.11
CA TYR A 77 5.98 1.83 21.02
C TYR A 77 5.69 3.31 21.09
N SER A 78 6.66 4.15 20.79
CA SER A 78 6.47 5.59 20.85
C SER A 78 6.86 6.27 19.55
N LEU A 79 5.96 7.03 18.97
CA LEU A 79 6.29 7.96 17.90
C LEU A 79 6.91 9.20 18.51
N VAL A 80 8.21 9.37 18.30
CA VAL A 80 8.93 10.59 18.70
C VAL A 80 9.05 11.47 17.46
N LEU A 81 8.57 12.69 17.57
CA LEU A 81 8.52 13.60 16.44
C LEU A 81 9.07 14.99 16.76
N PHE A 82 9.64 15.61 15.73
CA PHE A 82 10.24 16.94 15.76
C PHE A 82 9.60 17.77 14.66
N ALA A 83 8.89 18.83 15.06
CA ALA A 83 8.19 19.74 14.17
C ALA A 83 9.04 21.00 13.95
N ASN A 84 9.09 21.45 12.70
CA ASN A 84 9.87 22.59 12.24
C ASN A 84 8.94 23.65 11.62
N ASP A 85 9.41 24.88 11.58
CA ASP A 85 8.75 25.99 10.87
C ASP A 85 9.26 26.04 9.44
N LEU A 86 8.58 25.34 8.55
CA LEU A 86 8.90 25.39 7.13
C LEU A 86 8.20 26.61 6.49
N PRO A 87 8.94 27.49 5.80
CA PRO A 87 8.35 28.62 5.08
C PRO A 87 7.28 28.14 4.07
N PRO A 88 6.15 28.86 3.94
CA PRO A 88 5.05 28.44 3.07
C PRO A 88 5.47 28.21 1.61
N GLU A 89 6.41 28.98 1.09
CA GLU A 89 6.94 28.87 -0.27
C GLU A 89 7.74 27.57 -0.51
N LYS A 90 8.27 26.96 0.55
CA LYS A 90 8.95 25.66 0.48
C LYS A 90 8.00 24.48 0.60
N ARG A 91 6.77 24.72 1.04
CA ARG A 91 5.71 23.71 1.04
C ARG A 91 5.15 23.56 -0.36
N SER A 92 5.14 22.38 -0.88
CA SER A 92 4.55 22.10 -2.18
C SER A 92 3.68 20.87 -2.14
N ASP A 93 2.69 20.84 -3.00
CA ASP A 93 1.90 19.64 -3.28
C ASP A 93 2.64 18.65 -4.20
N ARG A 94 3.89 18.96 -4.56
CA ARG A 94 4.71 18.07 -5.37
C ARG A 94 5.05 16.81 -4.60
N VAL A 95 5.30 15.74 -5.32
CA VAL A 95 5.65 14.42 -4.75
C VAL A 95 6.99 14.48 -4.03
N ILE A 96 7.94 15.22 -4.59
CA ILE A 96 9.28 15.38 -4.05
C ILE A 96 9.33 16.69 -3.28
N ALA A 97 9.54 16.62 -1.98
CA ALA A 97 9.86 17.76 -1.13
C ALA A 97 11.33 17.66 -0.71
N THR A 98 11.97 18.81 -0.63
CA THR A 98 13.36 18.93 -0.19
C THR A 98 13.49 19.23 1.30
N GLU A 99 12.43 19.75 1.91
CA GLU A 99 12.35 20.11 3.32
C GLU A 99 11.05 19.60 3.95
N TRP A 100 11.01 19.47 5.26
CA TRP A 100 9.96 18.77 5.99
C TRP A 100 9.46 19.58 7.16
N ASP A 101 8.13 19.66 7.30
CA ASP A 101 7.46 20.24 8.47
C ASP A 101 7.66 19.39 9.72
N VAL A 102 7.71 18.06 9.56
CA VAL A 102 7.87 17.14 10.66
C VAL A 102 8.75 15.97 10.23
N THR A 103 9.67 15.61 11.11
CA THR A 103 10.45 14.37 11.04
C THR A 103 10.12 13.53 12.27
N PHE A 104 10.06 12.23 12.12
CA PHE A 104 9.70 11.35 13.22
C PHE A 104 10.32 9.95 13.11
N THR A 105 10.37 9.28 14.25
CA THR A 105 10.78 7.89 14.35
C THR A 105 9.79 7.12 15.20
N LEU A 106 9.55 5.85 14.86
CA LEU A 106 8.91 4.91 15.77
C LEU A 106 10.00 4.30 16.66
N PHE A 107 9.95 4.59 17.94
CA PHE A 107 10.89 4.13 18.96
C PHE A 107 10.37 2.86 19.62
N ASP A 108 11.25 1.89 19.85
CA ASP A 108 10.95 0.64 20.53
C ASP A 108 10.91 0.86 22.06
N GLY A 109 9.72 0.96 22.60
CA GLY A 109 9.51 1.25 24.02
C GLY A 109 9.08 2.69 24.28
N ILE A 110 9.32 3.12 25.52
CA ILE A 110 9.07 4.48 26.01
C ILE A 110 10.40 5.22 26.10
N PRO A 111 10.59 6.30 25.35
CA PRO A 111 11.86 7.02 25.35
C PRO A 111 12.10 7.75 26.66
N THR A 112 13.33 7.75 27.13
CA THR A 112 13.81 8.59 28.22
C THR A 112 14.09 10.01 27.74
N ALA A 113 14.32 10.97 28.65
CA ALA A 113 14.74 12.33 28.29
C ALA A 113 16.06 12.34 27.50
N ASP A 114 16.98 11.45 27.83
CA ASP A 114 18.26 11.30 27.12
C ASP A 114 18.05 10.74 25.69
N ASP A 115 17.13 9.77 25.54
CA ASP A 115 16.74 9.28 24.22
C ASP A 115 16.16 10.41 23.35
N ILE A 116 15.23 11.20 23.89
CA ILE A 116 14.62 12.31 23.17
C ILE A 116 15.69 13.32 22.76
N THR A 117 16.63 13.63 23.66
CA THR A 117 17.76 14.52 23.35
C THR A 117 18.63 13.98 22.23
N ARG A 118 18.99 12.71 22.25
CA ARG A 118 19.74 12.04 21.18
C ARG A 118 18.96 12.04 19.86
N LEU A 119 17.68 11.70 19.90
CA LEU A 119 16.82 11.64 18.74
C LEU A 119 16.63 13.03 18.10
N SER A 120 16.54 14.10 18.90
CA SER A 120 16.42 15.47 18.38
C SER A 120 17.62 15.89 17.52
N GLN A 121 18.78 15.33 17.77
CA GLN A 121 20.01 15.60 17.01
C GLN A 121 20.13 14.76 15.73
N ASN A 122 19.48 13.60 15.68
CA ASN A 122 19.67 12.59 14.66
C ASN A 122 18.48 12.49 13.69
N VAL A 123 17.25 12.39 14.21
CA VAL A 123 16.04 12.14 13.40
C VAL A 123 15.79 13.27 12.38
N PRO A 124 15.92 14.56 12.70
CA PRO A 124 15.73 15.63 11.71
C PRO A 124 16.69 15.56 10.52
N LYS A 125 17.86 14.97 10.68
CA LYS A 125 18.88 14.84 9.61
C LYS A 125 18.56 13.71 8.63
N GLN A 126 17.77 12.73 9.06
CA GLN A 126 17.36 11.60 8.22
C GLN A 126 18.54 10.84 7.57
N GLU A 127 19.64 10.70 8.28
CA GLU A 127 20.84 9.99 7.82
C GLU A 127 20.86 8.57 8.40
N ALA A 128 21.00 7.56 7.55
CA ALA A 128 20.99 6.14 7.94
C ALA A 128 22.00 5.78 9.03
N GLY A 129 23.19 6.37 9.00
CA GLY A 129 24.25 6.13 10.00
C GLY A 129 23.98 6.75 11.38
N ARG A 130 22.86 7.41 11.59
CA ARG A 130 22.49 8.07 12.85
C ARG A 130 21.38 7.37 13.61
N VAL A 131 20.82 6.30 13.06
CA VAL A 131 19.78 5.49 13.70
C VAL A 131 20.40 4.28 14.38
N THR A 132 19.82 3.88 15.50
CA THR A 132 20.18 2.70 16.27
C THR A 132 19.12 1.62 16.12
N GLN A 133 19.27 0.51 16.83
CA GLN A 133 18.28 -0.57 16.81
C GLN A 133 16.95 -0.20 17.47
N THR A 134 16.91 0.86 18.29
CA THR A 134 15.68 1.31 18.94
C THR A 134 14.78 2.15 18.01
N GLU A 135 15.31 2.67 16.92
CA GLU A 135 14.52 3.38 15.91
C GLU A 135 14.02 2.38 14.87
N LEU A 136 12.76 1.90 15.05
CA LEU A 136 12.16 0.91 14.16
C LEU A 136 11.80 1.47 12.78
N SER A 137 11.50 2.75 12.70
CA SER A 137 11.30 3.46 11.43
C SER A 137 11.70 4.92 11.57
N VAL A 138 12.13 5.53 10.47
CA VAL A 138 12.37 6.97 10.39
C VAL A 138 11.56 7.50 9.22
N SER A 139 10.80 8.56 9.44
CA SER A 139 9.87 9.10 8.46
C SER A 139 9.75 10.62 8.55
N ARG A 140 9.08 11.19 7.58
CA ARG A 140 8.93 12.63 7.42
C ARG A 140 7.58 12.98 6.79
N ALA A 141 7.06 14.16 7.09
CA ALA A 141 5.78 14.60 6.58
C ALA A 141 5.71 16.13 6.41
N ASN A 142 4.83 16.56 5.51
CA ASN A 142 4.53 17.96 5.29
C ASN A 142 3.04 18.24 5.49
N ARG A 143 2.73 19.44 5.99
CA ARG A 143 1.36 19.95 6.14
C ARG A 143 0.71 20.05 4.76
N SER A 144 -0.58 19.77 4.69
CA SER A 144 -1.35 19.98 3.48
C SER A 144 -1.45 21.47 3.16
N VAL A 145 -0.90 21.90 2.05
CA VAL A 145 -0.99 23.31 1.60
C VAL A 145 -2.43 23.75 1.30
N ARG A 146 -3.35 22.80 1.13
CA ARG A 146 -4.74 23.08 0.79
C ARG A 146 -5.68 23.13 1.99
N LEU A 147 -5.35 22.41 3.07
CA LEU A 147 -6.33 22.15 4.11
C LEU A 147 -5.85 22.49 5.52
N PHE A 148 -4.54 22.38 5.82
CA PHE A 148 -4.02 22.55 7.17
C PHE A 148 -4.36 23.91 7.78
N ASP A 149 -3.94 24.99 7.14
CA ASP A 149 -4.19 26.36 7.62
C ASP A 149 -5.69 26.71 7.62
N HIS A 150 -6.45 26.23 6.62
CA HIS A 150 -7.89 26.40 6.61
C HIS A 150 -8.55 25.81 7.86
N VAL A 151 -8.14 24.62 8.27
CA VAL A 151 -8.71 23.97 9.48
C VAL A 151 -8.34 24.77 10.73
N VAL A 152 -7.06 25.13 10.90
CA VAL A 152 -6.60 25.93 12.04
C VAL A 152 -7.35 27.26 12.13
N ASP A 153 -7.51 27.98 11.00
CA ASP A 153 -8.19 29.26 10.95
C ASP A 153 -9.70 29.16 11.30
N ARG A 154 -10.36 28.10 10.82
CA ARG A 154 -11.78 27.88 11.12
C ARG A 154 -11.98 27.58 12.60
N LEU A 155 -11.19 26.66 13.14
CA LEU A 155 -11.27 26.31 14.55
C LEU A 155 -10.97 27.51 15.47
N ALA A 156 -9.96 28.32 15.15
CA ALA A 156 -9.63 29.53 15.89
C ALA A 156 -10.75 30.58 15.91
N LYS A 157 -11.64 30.56 14.88
CA LYS A 157 -12.84 31.41 14.79
C LYS A 157 -14.10 30.80 15.39
N GLY A 158 -13.99 29.68 16.12
CA GLY A 158 -15.12 28.98 16.70
C GLY A 158 -15.99 28.24 15.67
N GLN A 159 -15.45 27.88 14.52
CA GLN A 159 -16.17 27.30 13.40
C GLN A 159 -15.56 25.96 12.99
N GLN A 160 -16.39 25.03 12.52
CA GLN A 160 -15.91 23.80 11.91
C GLN A 160 -15.40 24.04 10.47
N PRO A 161 -14.41 23.28 10.01
CA PRO A 161 -13.93 23.35 8.63
C PRO A 161 -15.01 22.91 7.63
N ASP A 162 -14.86 23.38 6.38
CA ASP A 162 -15.78 23.07 5.30
C ASP A 162 -15.72 21.58 4.92
N GLN A 163 -16.85 20.88 5.01
CA GLN A 163 -16.94 19.45 4.70
C GLN A 163 -16.57 19.13 3.25
N LYS A 164 -16.87 20.02 2.31
CA LYS A 164 -16.50 19.81 0.90
C LYS A 164 -14.98 19.85 0.73
N LYS A 165 -14.30 20.82 1.34
CA LYS A 165 -12.84 20.88 1.31
C LYS A 165 -12.19 19.65 1.96
N ILE A 166 -12.78 19.15 3.05
CA ILE A 166 -12.32 17.91 3.69
C ILE A 166 -12.48 16.73 2.72
N ALA A 167 -13.66 16.60 2.09
CA ALA A 167 -13.92 15.53 1.13
C ALA A 167 -12.99 15.56 -0.08
N ASP A 168 -12.62 16.76 -0.54
CA ASP A 168 -11.74 16.94 -1.69
C ASP A 168 -10.26 16.58 -1.38
N VAL A 169 -9.83 16.64 -0.12
CA VAL A 169 -8.42 16.44 0.26
C VAL A 169 -8.21 15.22 1.16
N GLY A 170 -9.02 15.07 2.21
CA GLY A 170 -9.02 13.93 3.11
C GLY A 170 -7.90 13.89 4.16
N TYR A 171 -6.89 14.76 4.09
CA TYR A 171 -5.76 14.74 5.01
C TYR A 171 -5.22 16.14 5.36
N LEU A 172 -4.72 16.28 6.57
CA LEU A 172 -4.07 17.49 7.08
C LEU A 172 -2.55 17.46 6.91
N MET A 173 -1.98 16.26 6.88
CA MET A 173 -0.55 16.04 6.71
C MET A 173 -0.31 14.89 5.74
N ARG A 174 0.81 14.95 5.03
CA ARG A 174 1.21 14.00 4.01
C ARG A 174 2.58 13.45 4.34
N THR A 175 2.69 12.14 4.46
CA THR A 175 3.97 11.44 4.59
C THR A 175 4.46 10.92 3.24
N THR A 176 5.75 10.91 3.04
CA THR A 176 6.39 10.38 1.83
C THR A 176 7.10 9.06 2.06
N ALA A 177 7.37 8.70 3.29
CA ALA A 177 8.28 7.62 3.63
C ALA A 177 7.58 6.37 4.19
N VAL A 178 6.45 5.99 3.63
CA VAL A 178 5.78 4.74 4.00
C VAL A 178 6.43 3.53 3.33
N TYR A 179 7.34 3.75 2.41
CA TYR A 179 8.06 2.66 1.76
C TYR A 179 9.48 2.69 2.21
N GLY A 180 9.89 1.66 2.88
CA GLY A 180 11.29 1.43 3.11
C GLY A 180 12.06 1.47 1.80
N SER A 181 12.59 2.59 1.46
CA SER A 181 13.72 2.65 0.54
C SER A 181 14.97 2.23 1.31
N GLY A 182 14.94 1.13 2.04
CA GLY A 182 16.08 0.55 2.73
C GLY A 182 16.91 1.45 3.66
N LYS A 183 16.76 2.76 3.54
CA LYS A 183 17.51 3.77 4.31
C LYS A 183 16.65 4.67 5.19
N LEU A 184 15.34 4.72 4.98
CA LEU A 184 14.45 5.68 5.61
C LEU A 184 13.14 5.07 6.11
N GLY A 185 13.06 3.84 6.52
CA GLY A 185 11.78 3.38 7.02
C GLY A 185 11.60 1.90 7.19
N ALA A 186 12.55 1.09 6.84
CA ALA A 186 12.49 -0.31 7.18
C ALA A 186 13.16 -0.51 8.51
N ALA A 187 12.39 -0.90 9.52
CA ALA A 187 12.94 -1.60 10.65
C ALA A 187 13.78 -2.78 10.16
N ASP A 188 14.86 -3.07 10.85
CA ASP A 188 15.55 -4.32 10.64
C ASP A 188 14.56 -5.46 10.91
N ARG A 189 14.14 -6.14 9.85
CA ARG A 189 13.12 -7.18 9.94
C ARG A 189 13.55 -8.34 10.81
N GLU A 190 14.85 -8.63 10.90
CA GLU A 190 15.35 -9.66 11.79
C GLU A 190 15.03 -9.35 13.26
N GLN A 191 15.07 -8.09 13.65
CA GLN A 191 14.79 -7.68 15.02
C GLN A 191 13.29 -7.72 15.39
N ILE A 192 12.42 -7.58 14.41
CA ILE A 192 10.96 -7.54 14.62
C ILE A 192 10.24 -8.79 14.12
N ALA A 193 10.95 -9.71 13.47
CA ALA A 193 10.37 -10.90 12.84
C ALA A 193 9.59 -11.79 13.81
N GLU A 194 10.05 -11.87 15.06
CA GLU A 194 9.43 -12.68 16.12
C GLU A 194 8.29 -11.95 16.85
N ARG A 195 8.02 -10.68 16.51
CA ARG A 195 6.97 -9.91 17.17
C ARG A 195 5.63 -10.16 16.51
N PRO A 196 4.65 -10.74 17.21
CA PRO A 196 3.35 -11.05 16.64
C PRO A 196 2.66 -9.83 16.03
N GLU A 197 2.79 -8.65 16.67
CA GLU A 197 2.20 -7.40 16.22
C GLU A 197 2.75 -6.89 14.89
N PHE A 198 3.96 -7.31 14.52
CA PHE A 198 4.60 -6.95 13.25
C PHE A 198 4.76 -8.13 12.29
N SER A 199 4.05 -9.22 12.52
CA SER A 199 4.10 -10.41 11.68
C SER A 199 3.63 -10.17 10.24
N ALA A 200 2.69 -9.25 10.01
CA ALA A 200 2.31 -8.83 8.68
C ALA A 200 3.24 -7.70 8.16
N PRO A 201 3.44 -7.57 6.85
CA PRO A 201 4.26 -6.52 6.28
C PRO A 201 3.77 -5.11 6.62
N PHE A 202 4.67 -4.15 6.65
CA PHE A 202 4.41 -2.71 6.85
C PHE A 202 3.71 -2.33 8.15
N GLN A 203 3.66 -3.20 9.16
CA GLN A 203 2.94 -2.89 10.39
C GLN A 203 3.62 -1.80 11.22
N VAL A 204 4.95 -1.74 11.21
CA VAL A 204 5.75 -0.67 11.83
C VAL A 204 5.43 0.68 11.18
N GLU A 205 5.45 0.71 9.86
CA GLU A 205 5.13 1.91 9.07
C GLU A 205 3.68 2.33 9.28
N MET A 206 2.75 1.36 9.31
CA MET A 206 1.33 1.65 9.55
C MET A 206 1.10 2.21 10.95
N LEU A 207 1.77 1.68 11.98
CA LEU A 207 1.69 2.23 13.33
C LEU A 207 2.24 3.66 13.39
N SER A 208 3.37 3.92 12.72
CA SER A 208 3.94 5.26 12.62
C SER A 208 2.96 6.25 11.99
N VAL A 209 2.31 5.86 10.89
CA VAL A 209 1.32 6.70 10.20
C VAL A 209 0.07 6.92 11.05
N TYR A 210 -0.38 5.89 11.77
CA TYR A 210 -1.53 5.98 12.67
C TYR A 210 -1.28 7.00 13.79
N LEU A 211 -0.11 6.93 14.44
CA LEU A 211 0.26 7.88 15.49
C LEU A 211 0.53 9.29 14.93
N THR A 212 1.08 9.41 13.72
CA THR A 212 1.20 10.71 13.02
C THR A 212 -0.16 11.34 12.78
N ARG A 213 -1.19 10.53 12.49
CA ARG A 213 -2.57 11.03 12.37
C ARG A 213 -3.06 11.62 13.68
N ALA A 214 -2.84 10.95 14.79
CA ALA A 214 -3.19 11.48 16.12
C ALA A 214 -2.51 12.82 16.36
N PHE A 215 -1.21 12.89 16.13
CA PHE A 215 -0.43 14.13 16.28
C PHE A 215 -0.98 15.29 15.44
N VAL A 216 -1.25 15.10 14.16
CA VAL A 216 -1.69 16.22 13.31
C VAL A 216 -3.07 16.74 13.69
N LEU A 217 -3.95 15.86 14.19
CA LEU A 217 -5.27 16.25 14.68
C LEU A 217 -5.16 17.11 15.96
N ASP A 218 -4.30 16.70 16.88
CA ASP A 218 -4.03 17.49 18.09
C ASP A 218 -3.29 18.80 17.77
N LEU A 219 -2.38 18.78 16.80
CA LEU A 219 -1.64 19.96 16.37
C LEU A 219 -2.57 21.06 15.83
N VAL A 220 -3.55 20.74 14.99
CA VAL A 220 -4.46 21.78 14.45
C VAL A 220 -5.35 22.37 15.52
N GLU A 221 -5.82 21.56 16.49
CA GLU A 221 -6.60 22.02 17.63
C GLU A 221 -5.75 22.90 18.56
N HIS A 222 -4.52 22.50 18.85
CA HIS A 222 -3.57 23.23 19.68
C HIS A 222 -3.22 24.60 19.07
N LEU A 223 -2.87 24.65 17.78
CA LEU A 223 -2.56 25.89 17.09
C LEU A 223 -3.78 26.82 17.01
N ALA A 224 -4.98 26.29 16.80
CA ALA A 224 -6.20 27.07 16.83
C ALA A 224 -6.43 27.71 18.21
N TRP A 225 -6.24 26.93 19.28
CA TRP A 225 -6.34 27.42 20.64
C TRP A 225 -5.29 28.51 20.93
N LEU A 226 -4.03 28.32 20.55
CA LEU A 226 -2.98 29.33 20.74
C LEU A 226 -3.28 30.64 19.98
N ARG A 227 -3.89 30.55 18.78
CA ARG A 227 -4.31 31.75 18.01
C ARG A 227 -5.45 32.50 18.67
N ASN A 228 -6.41 31.83 19.26
CA ASN A 228 -7.56 32.46 19.89
C ASN A 228 -8.16 31.63 21.05
N PRO A 229 -7.55 31.66 22.24
CA PRO A 229 -7.96 30.81 23.38
C PRO A 229 -9.42 31.02 23.82
N LYS A 230 -10.03 32.19 23.48
CA LYS A 230 -11.40 32.52 23.91
C LYS A 230 -12.48 31.96 22.99
N GLN A 231 -12.18 31.73 21.73
CA GLN A 231 -13.15 31.32 20.74
C GLN A 231 -12.87 29.98 20.09
N ALA A 232 -11.64 29.51 20.17
CA ALA A 232 -11.26 28.28 19.51
C ALA A 232 -12.10 27.09 19.99
N VAL A 233 -12.48 26.26 19.03
CA VAL A 233 -13.24 25.02 19.26
C VAL A 233 -12.41 23.82 18.79
N LYS A 234 -12.72 22.65 19.32
CA LYS A 234 -12.16 21.38 18.84
C LYS A 234 -12.88 20.94 17.55
N LEU A 235 -12.23 20.08 16.82
CA LEU A 235 -12.85 19.40 15.69
C LEU A 235 -14.07 18.59 16.15
N ASP A 236 -15.15 18.68 15.40
CA ASP A 236 -16.28 17.78 15.56
C ASP A 236 -15.80 16.32 15.44
N PRO A 237 -16.26 15.41 16.31
CA PRO A 237 -15.78 14.02 16.31
C PRO A 237 -15.91 13.30 14.96
N ASP A 238 -16.97 13.56 14.20
CA ASP A 238 -17.16 12.94 12.89
C ASP A 238 -16.21 13.52 11.84
N LEU A 239 -15.95 14.83 11.88
CA LEU A 239 -14.95 15.47 11.04
C LEU A 239 -13.55 15.02 11.41
N ARG A 240 -13.24 14.96 12.71
CA ARG A 240 -11.96 14.44 13.21
C ARG A 240 -11.71 13.01 12.71
N ARG A 241 -12.72 12.15 12.73
CA ARG A 241 -12.65 10.80 12.21
C ARG A 241 -12.40 10.75 10.71
N GLY A 242 -13.01 11.66 9.95
CA GLY A 242 -12.87 11.74 8.49
C GLY A 242 -11.45 12.00 8.00
N PHE A 243 -10.61 12.66 8.80
CA PHE A 243 -9.24 12.93 8.41
C PHE A 243 -8.34 11.70 8.52
N GLY A 244 -7.52 11.52 7.50
CA GLY A 244 -6.43 10.56 7.48
C GLY A 244 -5.08 11.22 7.25
N ILE A 245 -4.09 10.42 6.88
CA ILE A 245 -2.77 10.86 6.43
C ILE A 245 -2.65 10.64 4.92
N GLY A 246 -2.29 11.70 4.21
CA GLY A 246 -2.03 11.64 2.78
C GLY A 246 -0.73 10.88 2.48
N ASN A 247 -0.76 10.10 1.42
CA ASN A 247 0.44 9.53 0.83
C ASN A 247 0.48 9.89 -0.65
N SER A 248 1.54 10.59 -1.05
CA SER A 248 1.68 11.10 -2.41
C SER A 248 2.88 10.53 -3.14
N THR A 249 3.55 9.55 -2.57
CA THR A 249 4.57 8.87 -3.35
C THR A 249 3.86 8.09 -4.46
N GLY A 250 3.87 8.67 -5.64
CA GLY A 250 3.19 8.12 -6.78
C GLY A 250 3.49 6.65 -6.98
N LEU A 251 4.45 6.36 -7.77
CA LEU A 251 4.76 5.04 -8.29
C LEU A 251 5.68 4.19 -7.41
N GLY A 252 6.16 4.72 -6.25
CA GLY A 252 7.18 4.08 -5.42
C GLY A 252 6.89 2.65 -4.97
N MET A 253 5.62 2.30 -4.84
CA MET A 253 5.22 0.96 -4.45
C MET A 253 5.43 -0.08 -5.56
N ALA A 254 5.25 0.29 -6.83
CA ALA A 254 5.33 -0.70 -7.90
C ALA A 254 6.75 -1.24 -8.11
N PRO A 255 7.82 -0.42 -8.20
CA PRO A 255 9.17 -0.95 -8.22
C PRO A 255 9.54 -1.71 -6.96
N PHE A 256 9.02 -1.30 -5.79
CA PHE A 256 9.22 -2.06 -4.57
C PHE A 256 8.65 -3.48 -4.70
N LEU A 257 7.41 -3.62 -5.15
CA LEU A 257 6.78 -4.93 -5.36
C LEU A 257 7.49 -5.74 -6.43
N LEU A 258 7.92 -5.10 -7.52
CA LEU A 258 8.71 -5.76 -8.57
C LEU A 258 10.05 -6.31 -8.03
N ASN A 259 10.65 -5.64 -7.05
CA ASN A 259 11.87 -6.11 -6.41
C ASN A 259 11.64 -7.09 -5.26
N HIS A 260 10.38 -7.27 -4.82
CA HIS A 260 10.00 -8.18 -3.73
C HIS A 260 8.88 -9.15 -4.19
N PRO A 261 9.17 -10.02 -5.18
CA PRO A 261 8.17 -10.90 -5.78
C PRO A 261 7.54 -11.87 -4.78
N SER A 262 8.29 -12.33 -3.77
CA SER A 262 7.74 -13.20 -2.73
C SER A 262 6.70 -12.49 -1.87
N LEU A 263 6.93 -11.22 -1.52
CA LEU A 263 5.96 -10.42 -0.78
C LEU A 263 4.66 -10.23 -1.57
N LEU A 264 4.77 -9.92 -2.85
CA LEU A 264 3.61 -9.80 -3.74
C LEU A 264 2.84 -11.11 -3.81
N ASN A 265 3.56 -12.23 -4.04
CA ASN A 265 2.97 -13.57 -4.05
C ASN A 265 2.22 -13.88 -2.75
N ASN A 266 2.86 -13.67 -1.61
CA ASN A 266 2.28 -14.04 -0.32
C ASN A 266 1.01 -13.24 -0.02
N TRP A 267 1.01 -11.94 -0.34
CA TRP A 267 -0.17 -11.10 -0.17
C TRP A 267 -1.33 -11.52 -1.08
N ILE A 268 -1.06 -11.75 -2.38
CA ILE A 268 -2.09 -12.21 -3.31
C ILE A 268 -2.55 -13.62 -2.97
N CYS A 269 -1.64 -14.56 -2.67
CA CYS A 269 -2.01 -15.89 -2.22
C CYS A 269 -2.97 -15.87 -1.02
N ALA A 270 -2.68 -15.04 -0.01
CA ALA A 270 -3.55 -14.91 1.15
C ALA A 270 -4.95 -14.39 0.77
N ARG A 271 -5.02 -13.41 -0.13
CA ARG A 271 -6.30 -12.89 -0.66
C ARG A 271 -7.10 -13.96 -1.40
N GLU A 272 -6.44 -14.65 -2.33
CA GLU A 272 -7.09 -15.69 -3.15
C GLU A 272 -7.49 -16.90 -2.34
N GLU A 273 -6.67 -17.29 -1.39
CA GLU A 273 -7.01 -18.35 -0.43
C GLU A 273 -8.22 -17.97 0.42
N GLY A 274 -8.24 -16.74 0.95
CA GLY A 274 -9.38 -16.21 1.70
C GLY A 274 -10.67 -16.21 0.89
N LEU A 275 -10.60 -15.77 -0.36
CA LEU A 275 -11.74 -15.80 -1.28
C LEU A 275 -12.20 -17.23 -1.58
N ALA A 276 -11.28 -18.15 -1.84
CA ALA A 276 -11.57 -19.54 -2.13
C ALA A 276 -12.26 -20.23 -0.93
N ARG A 277 -11.77 -20.02 0.28
CA ARG A 277 -12.37 -20.54 1.51
C ARG A 277 -13.81 -20.06 1.69
N VAL A 278 -14.09 -18.77 1.49
CA VAL A 278 -15.45 -18.26 1.61
C VAL A 278 -16.36 -18.82 0.51
N ARG A 279 -15.87 -18.92 -0.72
CA ARG A 279 -16.62 -19.53 -1.83
C ARG A 279 -16.92 -21.00 -1.59
N SER A 280 -16.07 -21.72 -0.89
CA SER A 280 -16.24 -23.13 -0.56
C SER A 280 -17.28 -23.40 0.54
N LEU A 281 -17.75 -22.37 1.25
CA LEU A 281 -18.75 -22.53 2.31
C LEU A 281 -20.06 -23.11 1.75
N VAL A 282 -20.52 -24.19 2.34
CA VAL A 282 -21.75 -24.87 1.92
C VAL A 282 -22.98 -24.02 2.21
N THR A 283 -22.96 -23.28 3.31
CA THR A 283 -24.08 -22.43 3.77
C THR A 283 -23.60 -21.07 4.20
N ALA A 284 -24.48 -20.07 4.16
CA ALA A 284 -24.25 -18.76 4.76
C ALA A 284 -25.14 -18.59 6.00
N THR A 285 -24.63 -17.90 7.01
CA THR A 285 -25.44 -17.52 8.17
C THR A 285 -26.27 -16.27 7.87
N PRO A 286 -27.43 -16.09 8.53
CA PRO A 286 -28.24 -14.87 8.39
C PRO A 286 -27.46 -13.59 8.65
N GLU A 287 -26.55 -13.61 9.63
CA GLU A 287 -25.70 -12.48 10.01
C GLU A 287 -24.71 -12.13 8.89
N ALA A 288 -24.11 -13.15 8.26
CA ALA A 288 -23.17 -12.94 7.15
C ALA A 288 -23.90 -12.36 5.93
N VAL A 289 -25.10 -12.86 5.62
CA VAL A 289 -25.93 -12.32 4.53
C VAL A 289 -26.37 -10.87 4.82
N ALA A 290 -26.83 -10.58 6.03
CA ALA A 290 -27.21 -9.22 6.44
C ALA A 290 -26.02 -8.27 6.34
N LYS A 291 -24.84 -8.70 6.81
CA LYS A 291 -23.62 -7.92 6.73
C LYS A 291 -23.17 -7.69 5.28
N MET A 292 -23.27 -8.69 4.42
CA MET A 292 -22.94 -8.54 2.99
C MET A 292 -23.82 -7.50 2.31
N ARG A 293 -25.13 -7.51 2.59
CA ARG A 293 -26.10 -6.51 2.08
C ARG A 293 -25.76 -5.09 2.58
N ASP A 294 -25.50 -4.92 3.87
CA ASP A 294 -25.08 -3.63 4.45
C ASP A 294 -23.78 -3.11 3.83
N LEU A 295 -22.78 -3.97 3.67
CA LEU A 295 -21.50 -3.60 3.04
C LEU A 295 -21.67 -3.20 1.59
N THR A 296 -22.55 -3.85 0.84
CA THR A 296 -22.86 -3.49 -0.54
C THR A 296 -23.51 -2.10 -0.61
N LEU A 297 -24.45 -1.80 0.28
CA LEU A 297 -25.05 -0.45 0.38
C LEU A 297 -23.98 0.61 0.68
N ARG A 298 -23.06 0.33 1.58
CA ARG A 298 -21.94 1.25 1.87
C ARG A 298 -21.02 1.42 0.67
N ALA A 299 -20.76 0.35 -0.09
CA ALA A 299 -19.95 0.43 -1.29
C ALA A 299 -20.58 1.34 -2.35
N VAL A 300 -21.89 1.24 -2.57
CA VAL A 300 -22.65 2.15 -3.44
C VAL A 300 -22.48 3.61 -2.99
N VAL A 301 -22.73 3.90 -1.71
CA VAL A 301 -22.59 5.26 -1.16
C VAL A 301 -21.15 5.77 -1.28
N ASN A 302 -20.14 4.91 -1.08
CA ASN A 302 -18.75 5.29 -1.21
C ASN A 302 -18.38 5.60 -2.67
N ALA A 303 -18.82 4.77 -3.62
CA ALA A 303 -18.58 5.00 -5.04
C ALA A 303 -19.22 6.34 -5.51
N ASP A 304 -20.37 6.71 -4.96
CA ASP A 304 -21.02 7.98 -5.27
C ASP A 304 -20.27 9.22 -4.76
N ARG A 305 -19.42 9.06 -3.77
CA ARG A 305 -18.59 10.16 -3.23
C ARG A 305 -17.31 10.39 -4.04
N TRP A 306 -16.90 9.43 -4.84
CA TRP A 306 -15.67 9.53 -5.61
C TRP A 306 -15.82 10.51 -6.77
N ARG A 307 -14.76 11.26 -7.02
CA ARG A 307 -14.67 12.25 -8.10
C ARG A 307 -13.34 12.09 -8.80
N THR A 308 -13.37 12.22 -10.11
CA THR A 308 -12.18 12.24 -10.96
C THR A 308 -12.43 13.10 -12.19
N ASP A 309 -11.41 13.82 -12.63
CA ASP A 309 -11.45 14.62 -13.86
C ASP A 309 -10.86 13.85 -15.05
N HIS A 310 -10.27 12.68 -14.81
CA HIS A 310 -9.64 11.88 -15.84
C HIS A 310 -10.67 11.05 -16.62
N PRO A 311 -10.79 11.19 -17.98
CA PRO A 311 -11.86 10.58 -18.76
C PRO A 311 -11.96 9.05 -18.60
N VAL A 312 -10.82 8.33 -18.65
CA VAL A 312 -10.80 6.87 -18.48
C VAL A 312 -11.26 6.48 -17.07
N GLN A 313 -10.84 7.21 -16.04
CA GLN A 313 -11.28 6.95 -14.67
C GLN A 313 -12.75 7.30 -14.46
N GLN A 314 -13.27 8.31 -15.15
CA GLN A 314 -14.72 8.62 -15.14
C GLN A 314 -15.52 7.44 -15.69
N THR A 315 -15.09 6.88 -16.83
CA THR A 315 -15.74 5.70 -17.42
C THR A 315 -15.69 4.50 -16.47
N ARG A 316 -14.52 4.18 -15.92
CA ARG A 316 -14.38 3.08 -14.95
C ARG A 316 -15.24 3.27 -13.71
N LEU A 317 -15.30 4.49 -13.17
CA LEU A 317 -16.13 4.80 -12.02
C LEU A 317 -17.62 4.68 -12.34
N ALA A 318 -18.06 5.08 -13.53
CA ALA A 318 -19.44 4.90 -13.98
C ALA A 318 -19.78 3.39 -14.06
N THR A 319 -18.93 2.59 -14.70
CA THR A 319 -19.10 1.13 -14.78
C THR A 319 -19.17 0.51 -13.37
N LEU A 320 -18.26 0.90 -12.45
CA LEU A 320 -18.30 0.40 -11.08
C LEU A 320 -19.59 0.74 -10.35
N LYS A 321 -20.15 1.93 -10.56
CA LYS A 321 -21.45 2.33 -9.97
C LYS A 321 -22.59 1.49 -10.51
N ASP A 322 -22.61 1.24 -11.81
CA ASP A 322 -23.60 0.37 -12.46
C ASP A 322 -23.48 -1.07 -11.94
N ASP A 323 -22.27 -1.60 -11.84
CA ASP A 323 -21.98 -2.92 -11.28
C ASP A 323 -22.48 -3.05 -9.81
N LEU A 324 -22.20 -2.04 -8.99
CA LEU A 324 -22.64 -2.04 -7.59
C LEU A 324 -24.17 -1.92 -7.46
N ALA A 325 -24.82 -1.18 -8.33
CA ALA A 325 -26.28 -1.11 -8.39
C ALA A 325 -26.89 -2.46 -8.81
N LEU A 326 -26.29 -3.10 -9.80
CA LEU A 326 -26.68 -4.43 -10.26
C LEU A 326 -26.47 -5.49 -9.17
N LEU A 327 -25.31 -5.47 -8.49
CA LEU A 327 -25.02 -6.35 -7.36
C LEU A 327 -26.03 -6.17 -6.22
N LYS A 328 -26.35 -4.92 -5.88
CA LYS A 328 -27.37 -4.62 -4.85
C LYS A 328 -28.71 -5.25 -5.22
N THR A 329 -29.19 -5.03 -6.45
CA THR A 329 -30.46 -5.58 -6.92
C THR A 329 -30.45 -7.11 -6.93
N HIS A 330 -29.34 -7.71 -7.35
CA HIS A 330 -29.20 -9.16 -7.34
C HIS A 330 -29.26 -9.72 -5.91
N LEU A 331 -28.61 -9.11 -4.94
CA LEU A 331 -28.63 -9.52 -3.53
C LEU A 331 -30.02 -9.41 -2.86
N GLU A 332 -30.92 -8.60 -3.38
CA GLU A 332 -32.31 -8.51 -2.89
C GLU A 332 -33.14 -9.75 -3.27
N THR A 333 -32.84 -10.34 -4.44
CA THR A 333 -33.60 -11.47 -5.01
C THR A 333 -32.89 -12.81 -4.92
N ALA A 334 -31.55 -12.81 -4.76
CA ALA A 334 -30.75 -14.04 -4.71
C ALA A 334 -31.05 -14.84 -3.44
N ASP A 335 -31.23 -16.16 -3.62
CA ASP A 335 -31.29 -17.08 -2.51
C ASP A 335 -29.87 -17.43 -2.02
N LEU A 336 -29.46 -16.73 -0.97
CA LEU A 336 -28.14 -16.88 -0.34
C LEU A 336 -28.12 -17.95 0.78
N PHE A 337 -29.21 -18.70 0.97
CA PHE A 337 -29.29 -19.77 1.99
C PHE A 337 -29.20 -21.16 1.37
N ASN A 338 -29.19 -21.27 0.04
CA ASN A 338 -28.96 -22.51 -0.67
C ASN A 338 -27.48 -22.92 -0.68
N ASN A 339 -27.23 -24.16 -1.18
CA ASN A 339 -25.90 -24.73 -1.27
C ASN A 339 -24.89 -23.83 -2.01
N GLN A 340 -23.73 -23.64 -1.42
CA GLN A 340 -22.61 -22.82 -1.93
C GLN A 340 -23.02 -21.40 -2.36
N PRO A 341 -23.66 -20.60 -1.50
CA PRO A 341 -24.26 -19.33 -1.91
C PRO A 341 -23.22 -18.34 -2.43
N TRP A 342 -22.04 -18.30 -1.81
CA TRP A 342 -20.98 -17.38 -2.20
C TRP A 342 -20.30 -17.74 -3.50
N ASN A 343 -20.17 -19.05 -3.80
CA ASN A 343 -19.65 -19.48 -5.10
C ASN A 343 -20.65 -19.19 -6.22
N ARG A 344 -21.93 -19.39 -5.99
CA ARG A 344 -22.97 -19.04 -6.99
C ARG A 344 -23.02 -17.53 -7.23
N LEU A 345 -22.94 -16.74 -6.17
CA LEU A 345 -22.84 -15.28 -6.30
C LEU A 345 -21.58 -14.87 -7.08
N TRP A 346 -20.46 -15.54 -6.84
CA TRP A 346 -19.23 -15.29 -7.57
C TRP A 346 -19.35 -15.62 -9.06
N LEU A 347 -19.85 -16.78 -9.42
CA LEU A 347 -20.06 -17.19 -10.81
C LEU A 347 -21.03 -16.26 -11.55
N TRP A 348 -22.09 -15.81 -10.88
CA TRP A 348 -22.97 -14.79 -11.42
C TRP A 348 -22.21 -13.47 -11.67
N ALA A 349 -21.37 -13.05 -10.76
CA ALA A 349 -20.60 -11.81 -10.89
C ALA A 349 -19.57 -11.89 -12.02
N GLU A 350 -18.92 -13.02 -12.23
CA GLU A 350 -18.02 -13.23 -13.38
C GLU A 350 -18.73 -13.05 -14.73
N ALA A 351 -20.01 -13.45 -14.80
CA ALA A 351 -20.82 -13.33 -16.00
C ALA A 351 -21.48 -11.95 -16.18
N SER A 352 -21.65 -11.16 -15.11
CA SER A 352 -22.54 -10.00 -15.09
C SER A 352 -21.85 -8.68 -14.77
N LEU A 353 -20.72 -8.70 -14.06
CA LEU A 353 -20.01 -7.51 -13.60
C LEU A 353 -18.69 -7.30 -14.36
N GLY A 354 -18.30 -6.04 -14.50
CA GLY A 354 -16.98 -5.66 -14.95
C GLY A 354 -15.87 -6.07 -13.98
N LEU A 355 -14.62 -5.96 -14.41
CA LEU A 355 -13.47 -6.40 -13.63
C LEU A 355 -13.40 -5.74 -12.24
N GLU A 356 -13.65 -4.44 -12.16
CA GLU A 356 -13.59 -3.69 -10.91
C GLU A 356 -14.75 -4.04 -9.97
N GLY A 357 -15.94 -4.31 -10.53
CA GLY A 357 -17.09 -4.83 -9.77
C GLY A 357 -16.82 -6.21 -9.18
N GLN A 358 -16.16 -7.10 -9.95
CA GLN A 358 -15.73 -8.42 -9.46
C GLN A 358 -14.71 -8.29 -8.31
N GLU A 359 -13.71 -7.43 -8.44
CA GLU A 359 -12.72 -7.22 -7.36
C GLU A 359 -13.33 -6.54 -6.14
N GLN A 360 -14.30 -5.65 -6.32
CA GLN A 360 -15.09 -5.10 -5.23
C GLN A 360 -15.88 -6.21 -4.50
N LEU A 361 -16.52 -7.10 -5.25
CA LEU A 361 -17.22 -8.25 -4.68
C LEU A 361 -16.26 -9.17 -3.92
N ALA A 362 -15.07 -9.47 -4.47
CA ALA A 362 -14.06 -10.28 -3.80
C ALA A 362 -13.70 -9.72 -2.41
N ALA A 363 -13.60 -8.39 -2.30
CA ALA A 363 -13.39 -7.74 -1.01
C ALA A 363 -14.60 -7.83 -0.09
N LEU A 364 -15.80 -7.57 -0.61
CA LEU A 364 -17.03 -7.56 0.20
C LEU A 364 -17.41 -8.92 0.75
N ILE A 365 -17.29 -9.98 -0.06
CA ILE A 365 -17.69 -11.34 0.29
C ILE A 365 -16.82 -11.92 1.42
N THR A 366 -15.58 -11.46 1.54
CA THR A 366 -14.64 -11.90 2.58
C THR A 366 -14.86 -11.19 3.94
N GLU A 367 -15.51 -10.04 3.95
CA GLU A 367 -15.67 -9.21 5.15
C GLU A 367 -16.46 -9.88 6.31
N PRO A 368 -17.53 -10.63 6.08
CA PRO A 368 -18.24 -11.32 7.16
C PRO A 368 -17.42 -12.41 7.84
N TYR A 369 -16.39 -12.93 7.18
CA TYR A 369 -15.69 -14.16 7.55
C TYR A 369 -14.30 -13.94 8.13
N GLY A 370 -14.19 -13.00 9.07
CA GLY A 370 -12.90 -12.70 9.70
C GLY A 370 -12.19 -13.90 10.33
N ALA A 371 -12.93 -14.81 10.96
CA ALA A 371 -12.37 -16.00 11.56
C ALA A 371 -11.66 -16.95 10.56
N LEU A 372 -12.03 -16.90 9.28
CA LEU A 372 -11.42 -17.71 8.23
C LEU A 372 -10.23 -17.04 7.54
N ILE A 373 -10.09 -15.72 7.70
CA ILE A 373 -9.22 -14.93 6.83
C ILE A 373 -8.12 -14.20 7.61
N ASP A 374 -8.42 -13.71 8.81
CA ASP A 374 -7.50 -12.81 9.51
C ASP A 374 -6.17 -13.48 9.90
N GLU A 375 -6.19 -14.78 10.17
CA GLU A 375 -4.98 -15.56 10.44
C GLU A 375 -4.00 -15.58 9.25
N MET A 376 -4.50 -15.42 8.02
CA MET A 376 -3.63 -15.42 6.82
C MET A 376 -2.69 -14.22 6.77
N ALA A 377 -2.94 -13.19 7.57
CA ALA A 377 -2.02 -12.08 7.71
C ALA A 377 -0.61 -12.53 8.13
N HIS A 378 -0.51 -13.61 8.89
CA HIS A 378 0.78 -14.19 9.29
C HIS A 378 1.53 -14.85 8.13
N CYS A 379 0.82 -15.29 7.09
CA CYS A 379 1.43 -15.92 5.91
C CYS A 379 2.05 -14.88 4.95
N MET A 380 1.82 -13.59 5.16
CA MET A 380 2.30 -12.53 4.27
C MET A 380 3.70 -12.03 4.61
N SER A 381 4.26 -12.43 5.74
CA SER A 381 5.46 -11.82 6.34
C SER A 381 6.79 -12.21 5.71
N ALA A 382 6.87 -13.31 4.97
CA ALA A 382 8.15 -13.81 4.47
C ALA A 382 8.60 -13.05 3.22
N ASP A 383 9.66 -12.27 3.33
CA ASP A 383 10.42 -11.77 2.19
C ASP A 383 11.62 -12.69 1.90
N GLU A 384 11.33 -13.87 1.38
CA GLU A 384 12.37 -14.81 0.95
C GLU A 384 13.23 -14.23 -0.18
N ALA A 385 12.79 -13.17 -0.85
CA ALA A 385 13.52 -12.57 -1.96
C ALA A 385 14.90 -12.05 -1.53
N GLN A 386 15.04 -11.59 -0.29
CA GLN A 386 16.34 -11.12 0.22
C GLN A 386 17.27 -12.27 0.57
N THR A 387 16.76 -13.38 1.06
CA THR A 387 17.52 -14.55 1.49
C THR A 387 17.66 -15.62 0.41
N PHE A 388 16.94 -15.49 -0.70
CA PHE A 388 16.93 -16.47 -1.78
C PHE A 388 18.32 -16.65 -2.39
N ARG A 389 18.77 -17.88 -2.43
CA ARG A 389 20.02 -18.28 -3.11
C ARG A 389 19.71 -18.82 -4.49
N ILE A 390 20.43 -18.32 -5.48
CA ILE A 390 20.34 -18.80 -6.86
C ILE A 390 20.79 -20.26 -6.90
N ASP A 391 19.98 -21.10 -7.52
CA ASP A 391 20.36 -22.45 -7.89
C ASP A 391 21.29 -22.39 -9.11
N GLY A 392 22.59 -22.48 -8.85
CA GLY A 392 23.60 -22.44 -9.89
C GLY A 392 23.70 -23.73 -10.73
N ALA A 393 23.08 -24.83 -10.27
CA ALA A 393 23.07 -26.10 -11.00
C ALA A 393 21.92 -26.18 -12.03
N MET A 394 20.95 -25.28 -11.97
CA MET A 394 19.84 -25.26 -12.93
C MET A 394 20.37 -25.18 -14.37
N PRO A 395 19.90 -26.06 -15.29
CA PRO A 395 20.28 -26.00 -16.70
C PRO A 395 19.80 -24.72 -17.39
N LEU A 396 20.59 -24.13 -18.29
CA LEU A 396 20.18 -22.94 -19.05
C LEU A 396 18.93 -23.18 -19.91
N ALA A 397 18.73 -24.38 -20.43
CA ALA A 397 17.52 -24.74 -21.15
C ALA A 397 16.25 -24.57 -20.30
N GLN A 398 16.33 -24.86 -18.98
CA GLN A 398 15.21 -24.62 -18.06
C GLN A 398 14.98 -23.15 -17.83
N VAL A 399 16.05 -22.34 -17.74
CA VAL A 399 15.93 -20.87 -17.64
C VAL A 399 15.25 -20.29 -18.87
N THR A 400 15.67 -20.72 -20.06
CA THR A 400 15.06 -20.32 -21.34
C THR A 400 13.56 -20.65 -21.36
N GLN A 401 13.20 -21.87 -20.97
CA GLN A 401 11.80 -22.28 -20.88
C GLN A 401 11.00 -21.44 -19.89
N LEU A 402 11.55 -21.11 -18.72
CA LEU A 402 10.91 -20.22 -17.75
C LEU A 402 10.68 -18.82 -18.31
N ILE A 403 11.65 -18.27 -19.06
CA ILE A 403 11.49 -16.97 -19.72
C ILE A 403 10.34 -17.01 -20.73
N GLU A 404 10.29 -18.03 -21.57
CA GLU A 404 9.24 -18.17 -22.58
C GLU A 404 7.85 -18.31 -21.95
N GLN A 405 7.74 -19.05 -20.86
CA GLN A 405 6.49 -19.26 -20.14
C GLN A 405 6.00 -18.01 -19.40
N ILE A 406 6.90 -17.31 -18.69
CA ILE A 406 6.52 -16.23 -17.78
C ILE A 406 6.60 -14.86 -18.45
N TYR A 407 7.56 -14.68 -19.35
CA TYR A 407 7.89 -13.40 -19.96
C TYR A 407 7.83 -13.41 -21.49
N GLY A 408 7.16 -14.41 -22.10
CA GLY A 408 7.01 -14.47 -23.57
C GLY A 408 6.54 -13.14 -24.15
N TRP A 409 5.60 -12.46 -23.48
CA TRP A 409 5.15 -11.12 -23.83
C TRP A 409 6.27 -10.07 -23.98
N ALA A 410 7.37 -10.20 -23.22
CA ALA A 410 8.49 -9.26 -23.24
C ALA A 410 9.44 -9.51 -24.42
N LEU A 411 9.41 -10.71 -24.99
CA LEU A 411 10.26 -11.09 -26.12
C LEU A 411 9.79 -10.49 -27.43
N ASP A 412 8.48 -10.21 -27.54
CA ASP A 412 7.84 -9.63 -28.73
C ASP A 412 7.93 -8.09 -28.78
N ILE A 413 8.48 -7.47 -27.72
CA ILE A 413 8.58 -6.02 -27.64
C ILE A 413 9.90 -5.53 -28.24
N ASP A 414 9.83 -4.57 -29.16
CA ASP A 414 10.99 -3.77 -29.55
C ASP A 414 11.34 -2.76 -28.44
N TRP A 415 12.22 -3.15 -27.53
CA TRP A 415 12.65 -2.30 -26.41
C TRP A 415 13.48 -1.08 -26.83
N ALA A 416 13.85 -0.95 -28.10
CA ALA A 416 14.48 0.25 -28.65
C ALA A 416 13.44 1.27 -29.15
N ALA A 417 12.21 0.83 -29.40
CA ALA A 417 11.14 1.70 -29.86
C ALA A 417 10.76 2.75 -28.81
N ARG A 418 10.32 3.92 -29.26
CA ARG A 418 9.97 5.05 -28.40
C ARG A 418 8.83 4.73 -27.44
N ASP A 419 7.81 4.03 -27.88
CA ASP A 419 6.66 3.65 -27.06
C ASP A 419 7.01 2.61 -26.00
N ALA A 420 8.03 1.80 -26.24
CA ALA A 420 8.53 0.87 -25.22
C ALA A 420 9.17 1.57 -24.01
N GLN A 421 9.59 2.82 -24.14
CA GLN A 421 10.13 3.60 -23.03
C GLN A 421 9.06 3.88 -21.96
N ALA A 422 7.78 3.93 -22.32
CA ALA A 422 6.68 4.03 -21.35
C ALA A 422 6.63 2.85 -20.36
N ARG A 423 7.23 1.72 -20.73
CA ARG A 423 7.30 0.47 -19.94
C ARG A 423 8.54 0.37 -19.07
N VAL A 424 9.41 1.36 -19.12
CA VAL A 424 10.67 1.41 -18.36
C VAL A 424 10.50 2.32 -17.16
N TRP A 425 10.81 1.79 -16.00
CA TRP A 425 10.88 2.56 -14.77
C TRP A 425 12.27 3.13 -14.59
N TYR A 426 12.33 4.28 -13.95
CA TYR A 426 13.60 4.89 -13.58
C TYR A 426 13.65 5.10 -12.08
N THR A 427 14.80 4.80 -11.48
CA THR A 427 15.07 5.08 -10.08
C THR A 427 16.22 6.07 -9.97
N SER A 428 16.03 7.13 -9.19
CA SER A 428 17.11 8.05 -8.85
C SER A 428 18.11 7.36 -7.92
N GLN A 429 19.40 7.49 -8.21
CA GLN A 429 20.46 6.98 -7.34
C GLN A 429 20.51 7.72 -6.00
N GLU A 430 20.19 9.01 -5.99
CA GLU A 430 20.23 9.82 -4.79
C GLU A 430 19.03 9.58 -3.86
N LYS A 431 17.84 9.43 -4.43
CA LYS A 431 16.59 9.41 -3.67
C LYS A 431 15.87 8.07 -3.70
N LEU A 432 16.31 7.14 -4.55
CA LEU A 432 15.65 5.86 -4.80
C LEU A 432 14.14 6.02 -5.12
N GLU A 433 13.74 7.20 -5.59
CA GLU A 433 12.38 7.49 -5.99
C GLU A 433 12.16 7.02 -7.42
N PRO A 434 11.26 6.09 -7.63
CA PRO A 434 10.98 5.60 -8.97
C PRO A 434 10.14 6.61 -9.74
N ARG A 435 10.40 6.74 -10.99
CA ARG A 435 9.52 7.39 -11.94
C ARG A 435 9.34 6.54 -13.19
N LEU A 436 8.24 6.75 -13.86
CA LEU A 436 7.93 6.07 -15.09
C LEU A 436 8.56 6.79 -16.28
N GLY A 437 9.10 6.03 -17.23
CA GLY A 437 9.78 6.53 -18.40
C GLY A 437 8.89 7.08 -19.52
N GLU A 438 7.60 7.27 -19.27
CA GLU A 438 6.65 7.82 -20.25
C GLU A 438 6.85 9.31 -20.58
N ARG A 439 7.74 9.97 -19.89
CA ARG A 439 8.11 11.36 -20.18
C ARG A 439 9.17 11.40 -21.27
N PHE A 440 8.76 11.21 -22.48
CA PHE A 440 9.65 11.25 -23.64
C PHE A 440 10.41 12.57 -23.81
N ASP A 441 9.87 13.65 -23.29
CA ASP A 441 10.43 15.00 -23.43
C ASP A 441 11.34 15.39 -22.27
N GLU A 442 11.42 14.60 -21.19
CA GLU A 442 12.33 14.86 -20.09
C GLU A 442 13.57 13.97 -20.22
N PRO A 443 14.76 14.54 -20.33
CA PRO A 443 15.98 13.73 -20.37
C PRO A 443 16.12 12.97 -19.06
N VAL A 444 16.50 11.71 -19.19
CA VAL A 444 16.90 10.89 -18.04
C VAL A 444 18.16 11.50 -17.45
N ALA A 445 18.14 11.85 -16.18
CA ALA A 445 19.32 12.39 -15.53
C ALA A 445 20.43 11.32 -15.48
N ALA A 446 21.69 11.73 -15.53
CA ALA A 446 22.83 10.82 -15.59
C ALA A 446 22.90 9.82 -14.41
N TYR A 447 22.27 10.16 -13.30
CA TYR A 447 22.19 9.32 -12.09
C TYR A 447 20.92 8.43 -12.03
N GLU A 448 20.08 8.45 -13.04
CA GLU A 448 18.87 7.60 -13.08
C GLU A 448 19.15 6.27 -13.74
N GLN A 449 18.72 5.22 -13.07
CA GLN A 449 18.88 3.85 -13.55
C GLN A 449 17.55 3.31 -14.07
N PRO A 450 17.52 2.74 -15.26
CA PRO A 450 16.31 2.11 -15.78
C PRO A 450 16.05 0.79 -15.05
N LEU A 451 14.78 0.58 -14.66
CA LEU A 451 14.28 -0.63 -14.04
C LEU A 451 13.12 -1.16 -14.89
N SER A 452 13.35 -2.21 -15.64
CA SER A 452 12.33 -2.88 -16.44
C SER A 452 12.56 -4.39 -16.44
N PRO A 453 11.80 -5.14 -15.64
CA PRO A 453 11.93 -6.60 -15.62
C PRO A 453 11.80 -7.23 -17.01
N GLY A 454 10.85 -6.80 -17.82
CA GLY A 454 10.65 -7.31 -19.17
C GLY A 454 11.84 -7.06 -20.09
N ARG A 455 12.37 -5.83 -20.10
CA ARG A 455 13.54 -5.47 -20.90
C ARG A 455 14.79 -6.26 -20.46
N ASP A 456 14.99 -6.36 -19.15
CA ASP A 456 16.17 -7.03 -18.60
C ASP A 456 16.10 -8.53 -18.88
N VAL A 457 14.91 -9.12 -18.83
CA VAL A 457 14.67 -10.53 -19.23
C VAL A 457 14.90 -10.72 -20.71
N ALA A 458 14.40 -9.83 -21.59
CA ALA A 458 14.62 -9.93 -23.04
C ALA A 458 16.11 -9.82 -23.41
N ARG A 459 16.89 -9.01 -22.68
CA ARG A 459 18.35 -8.96 -22.86
C ARG A 459 19.02 -10.26 -22.43
N ALA A 460 18.67 -10.76 -21.24
CA ALA A 460 19.20 -12.04 -20.75
C ALA A 460 18.84 -13.19 -21.71
N TYR A 461 17.66 -13.20 -22.29
CA TYR A 461 17.24 -14.20 -23.26
C TYR A 461 18.12 -14.21 -24.51
N LYS A 462 18.48 -13.04 -25.07
CA LYS A 462 19.41 -12.94 -26.20
C LYS A 462 20.76 -13.56 -25.89
N ASP A 463 21.31 -13.29 -24.72
CA ASP A 463 22.61 -13.81 -24.32
C ASP A 463 22.54 -15.33 -24.04
N LEU A 464 21.41 -15.82 -23.49
CA LEU A 464 21.14 -17.25 -23.34
C LEU A 464 21.07 -18.00 -24.67
N GLN A 465 20.52 -17.40 -25.73
CA GLN A 465 20.46 -18.02 -27.07
C GLN A 465 21.83 -18.22 -27.71
N THR A 466 22.83 -17.46 -27.28
CA THR A 466 24.21 -17.54 -27.79
C THR A 466 25.14 -18.31 -26.86
N ALA A 467 24.67 -18.66 -25.66
CA ALA A 467 25.46 -19.37 -24.67
C ALA A 467 25.52 -20.86 -24.96
N ASP A 468 26.67 -21.48 -24.66
CA ASP A 468 26.81 -22.93 -24.69
C ASP A 468 25.89 -23.58 -23.65
N ALA A 469 25.43 -24.81 -23.95
CA ALA A 469 24.66 -25.58 -23.01
C ALA A 469 25.44 -25.79 -21.70
N GLY A 470 24.84 -25.52 -20.56
CA GLY A 470 25.49 -25.62 -19.25
C GLY A 470 24.63 -25.19 -18.09
N PRO A 471 25.19 -25.12 -16.90
CA PRO A 471 24.47 -24.65 -15.71
C PRO A 471 24.49 -23.13 -15.59
N VAL A 472 23.53 -22.61 -14.85
CA VAL A 472 23.37 -21.18 -14.51
C VAL A 472 24.66 -20.59 -13.92
N ALA A 473 25.41 -21.35 -13.10
CA ALA A 473 26.63 -20.86 -12.49
C ALA A 473 27.67 -20.44 -13.52
N GLU A 474 27.88 -21.23 -14.56
CA GLU A 474 28.83 -20.92 -15.63
C GLU A 474 28.39 -19.73 -16.48
N PHE A 475 27.10 -19.62 -16.76
CA PHE A 475 26.54 -18.47 -17.44
C PHE A 475 26.75 -17.19 -16.64
N LEU A 476 26.49 -17.19 -15.34
CA LEU A 476 26.61 -16.02 -14.48
C LEU A 476 28.07 -15.61 -14.21
N LEU A 477 29.05 -16.51 -14.41
CA LEU A 477 30.45 -16.13 -14.39
C LEU A 477 30.84 -15.30 -15.63
N ARG A 478 30.17 -15.54 -16.76
CA ARG A 478 30.39 -14.79 -18.01
C ARG A 478 29.52 -13.56 -18.12
N HIS A 479 28.30 -13.63 -17.55
CA HIS A 479 27.23 -12.60 -17.62
C HIS A 479 26.72 -12.25 -16.22
N PRO A 480 27.55 -11.66 -15.34
CA PRO A 480 27.17 -11.33 -13.96
C PRO A 480 26.04 -10.28 -13.88
N GLU A 481 25.85 -9.48 -14.92
CA GLU A 481 24.79 -8.48 -15.07
C GLU A 481 23.39 -9.10 -15.05
N HIS A 482 23.25 -10.37 -15.44
CA HIS A 482 21.95 -11.07 -15.45
C HIS A 482 21.61 -11.77 -14.13
N ARG A 483 22.43 -11.61 -13.09
CA ARG A 483 22.21 -12.28 -11.80
C ARG A 483 20.84 -11.96 -11.21
N HIS A 484 20.40 -10.71 -11.30
CA HIS A 484 19.09 -10.27 -10.79
C HIS A 484 17.93 -10.88 -11.59
N VAL A 485 18.08 -11.05 -12.90
CA VAL A 485 17.08 -11.70 -13.78
C VAL A 485 16.94 -13.18 -13.41
N ILE A 486 18.07 -13.90 -13.35
CA ILE A 486 18.06 -15.33 -13.00
C ILE A 486 17.45 -15.55 -11.61
N ARG A 487 17.84 -14.74 -10.63
CA ARG A 487 17.26 -14.78 -9.29
C ARG A 487 15.75 -14.60 -9.33
N ARG A 488 15.27 -13.59 -10.04
CA ARG A 488 13.84 -13.29 -10.19
C ARG A 488 13.10 -14.47 -10.82
N LEU A 489 13.61 -15.02 -11.93
CA LEU A 489 13.02 -16.16 -12.61
C LEU A 489 12.85 -17.37 -11.70
N GLN A 490 13.87 -17.70 -10.92
CA GLN A 490 13.82 -18.83 -10.00
C GLN A 490 12.84 -18.59 -8.82
N ILE A 491 12.66 -17.34 -8.38
CA ILE A 491 11.66 -17.00 -7.37
C ILE A 491 10.25 -17.14 -7.98
N VAL A 492 10.01 -16.52 -9.13
CA VAL A 492 8.72 -16.50 -9.79
C VAL A 492 8.26 -17.90 -10.19
N ALA A 493 9.18 -18.77 -10.58
CA ALA A 493 8.88 -20.18 -10.87
C ALA A 493 8.28 -20.94 -9.66
N ARG A 494 8.57 -20.51 -8.45
CA ARG A 494 8.05 -21.09 -7.19
C ARG A 494 6.85 -20.33 -6.62
N CYS A 495 6.62 -19.12 -7.11
CA CYS A 495 5.66 -18.16 -6.57
C CYS A 495 4.71 -17.71 -7.68
N PRO A 496 3.57 -18.41 -7.89
CA PRO A 496 2.72 -18.18 -9.07
C PRO A 496 2.09 -16.78 -9.13
N TYR A 497 1.96 -16.08 -7.99
CA TYR A 497 1.43 -14.72 -7.94
C TYR A 497 2.54 -13.67 -7.73
N ALA A 498 3.76 -13.95 -8.13
CA ALA A 498 4.89 -13.05 -7.93
C ALA A 498 5.13 -12.09 -9.09
N GLU A 499 4.55 -12.36 -10.25
CA GLU A 499 4.77 -11.54 -11.46
C GLU A 499 3.46 -10.96 -11.98
N ILE A 500 3.48 -9.66 -12.22
CA ILE A 500 2.34 -8.97 -12.83
C ILE A 500 2.29 -9.36 -14.29
N GLN A 501 1.19 -9.99 -14.69
CA GLN A 501 0.98 -10.44 -16.08
C GLN A 501 0.75 -9.26 -17.02
N ASP A 502 1.11 -9.43 -18.29
CA ASP A 502 1.08 -8.40 -19.34
C ASP A 502 1.99 -7.19 -19.06
N ASN A 503 2.83 -7.36 -18.01
CA ASN A 503 3.55 -6.37 -17.43
C ASN A 503 3.16 -5.03 -17.77
N THR A 504 2.19 -4.98 -17.26
CA THR A 504 2.60 -3.98 -16.77
C THR A 504 2.36 -2.71 -17.40
N ILE A 505 2.84 -2.11 -18.04
CA ILE A 505 2.69 -0.80 -18.58
C ILE A 505 2.73 -0.97 -20.07
N SER A 506 1.64 -1.48 -20.64
CA SER A 506 1.37 -1.29 -22.07
C SER A 506 1.12 0.19 -22.32
N SER A 507 1.23 0.66 -23.55
CA SER A 507 0.85 2.03 -23.93
C SER A 507 -0.58 2.39 -23.51
N ASP A 508 -1.43 1.37 -23.36
CA ASP A 508 -2.84 1.49 -22.96
C ASP A 508 -3.03 1.43 -21.43
N MET A 509 -2.00 1.03 -20.70
CA MET A 509 -2.06 0.95 -19.25
C MET A 509 -1.65 2.27 -18.64
N MET A 510 -2.57 2.81 -17.90
CA MET A 510 -2.33 4.07 -17.23
C MET A 510 -1.51 3.85 -15.96
N PRO A 511 -0.54 4.72 -15.67
CA PRO A 511 0.18 4.71 -14.39
C PRO A 511 -0.73 4.71 -13.18
N ILE A 512 -1.94 5.25 -13.33
CA ILE A 512 -2.94 5.29 -12.28
C ILE A 512 -3.37 3.88 -11.82
N ASP A 513 -3.29 2.86 -12.66
CA ASP A 513 -3.63 1.49 -12.26
C ASP A 513 -2.62 0.93 -11.24
N LEU A 514 -1.34 1.24 -11.41
CA LEU A 514 -0.31 0.97 -10.40
C LEU A 514 -0.54 1.73 -9.11
N LEU A 515 -0.98 2.97 -9.22
CA LEU A 515 -1.25 3.81 -8.06
C LEU A 515 -2.48 3.31 -7.29
N ARG A 516 -3.50 2.83 -8.00
CA ARG A 516 -4.70 2.24 -7.41
C ARG A 516 -4.41 0.94 -6.65
N LEU A 517 -3.36 0.21 -7.03
CA LEU A 517 -2.89 -0.95 -6.26
C LEU A 517 -2.63 -0.59 -4.78
N LYS A 518 -2.22 0.64 -4.49
CA LYS A 518 -2.05 1.13 -3.13
C LYS A 518 -3.35 1.15 -2.31
N LEU A 519 -4.49 1.35 -2.95
CA LEU A 519 -5.78 1.34 -2.26
C LEU A 519 -6.06 -0.02 -1.64
N SER A 520 -5.89 -1.09 -2.41
CA SER A 520 -6.10 -2.44 -1.91
C SER A 520 -4.96 -2.91 -1.00
N PHE A 521 -3.73 -2.54 -1.28
CA PHE A 521 -2.55 -2.98 -0.56
C PHE A 521 -2.45 -2.34 0.84
N PHE A 522 -2.56 -1.02 0.91
CA PHE A 522 -2.53 -0.31 2.19
C PHE A 522 -3.88 -0.21 2.88
N GLY A 523 -4.97 -0.32 2.14
CA GLY A 523 -6.33 -0.16 2.67
C GLY A 523 -6.78 1.29 2.72
N ALA A 524 -6.28 2.14 1.83
CA ALA A 524 -6.70 3.53 1.75
C ALA A 524 -8.17 3.66 1.35
N GLY A 525 -8.90 4.54 2.01
CA GLY A 525 -10.34 4.74 1.81
C GLY A 525 -10.71 5.79 0.78
N HIS A 526 -9.75 6.57 0.35
CA HIS A 526 -9.97 7.65 -0.60
C HIS A 526 -8.75 7.85 -1.48
N PHE A 527 -8.98 8.21 -2.72
CA PHE A 527 -7.94 8.66 -3.63
C PHE A 527 -8.42 9.86 -4.45
N ASP A 528 -7.47 10.73 -4.79
CA ASP A 528 -7.69 11.89 -5.65
C ASP A 528 -6.78 11.72 -6.89
N PRO A 529 -7.28 11.20 -8.00
CA PRO A 529 -6.52 11.08 -9.23
C PRO A 529 -6.50 12.42 -9.97
N ARG A 530 -5.59 13.30 -9.58
CA ARG A 530 -5.44 14.61 -10.24
C ARG A 530 -4.80 14.54 -11.60
N SER A 531 -4.15 13.44 -11.90
CA SER A 531 -3.60 13.16 -13.21
C SER A 531 -3.48 11.65 -13.38
N ASP A 532 -3.26 11.21 -14.57
CA ASP A 532 -2.92 9.83 -14.91
C ASP A 532 -1.59 9.35 -14.28
N ARG A 533 -0.76 10.29 -13.81
CA ARG A 533 0.59 10.04 -13.27
C ARG A 533 0.65 10.05 -11.75
N TRP A 534 -0.33 10.65 -11.07
CA TRP A 534 -0.29 10.90 -9.65
C TRP A 534 -1.60 10.57 -8.98
N LEU A 535 -1.53 9.62 -8.08
CA LEU A 535 -2.63 9.26 -7.21
C LEU A 535 -2.29 9.68 -5.78
N ARG A 536 -3.19 10.42 -5.15
CA ARG A 536 -3.12 10.70 -3.72
C ARG A 536 -4.08 9.78 -3.00
N ILE A 537 -3.55 9.04 -2.06
CA ILE A 537 -4.35 8.18 -1.20
C ILE A 537 -4.37 8.74 0.22
N THR A 538 -5.49 8.54 0.89
CA THR A 538 -5.67 8.91 2.29
C THR A 538 -5.75 7.64 3.13
N MET A 539 -4.71 7.44 3.95
CA MET A 539 -4.64 6.34 4.90
C MET A 539 -5.31 6.72 6.21
N PHE A 540 -5.92 5.76 6.88
CA PHE A 540 -6.59 5.93 8.16
C PHE A 540 -7.74 6.95 8.19
N GLY A 541 -8.26 7.37 7.05
CA GLY A 541 -9.54 8.07 6.99
C GLY A 541 -10.64 7.17 7.56
N ASN A 542 -11.46 7.72 8.45
CA ASN A 542 -12.50 7.01 9.22
C ASN A 542 -11.97 5.93 10.18
N ALA A 543 -10.68 5.91 10.48
CA ALA A 543 -10.16 5.07 11.55
C ALA A 543 -10.71 5.51 12.92
N PRO A 544 -10.94 4.56 13.84
CA PRO A 544 -11.28 4.91 15.22
C PRO A 544 -10.12 5.69 15.84
N PHE A 545 -10.44 6.79 16.55
CA PHE A 545 -9.54 7.74 17.26
C PHE A 545 -8.69 8.67 16.40
#